data_1ce98f4c8fc587123dba507e4537a934
#
_entry.id   1ce98f4c8fc587123dba507e4537a934
#
_cell.length_a   1.000
_cell.length_b   1.000
_cell.length_c   1.000
_cell.angle_alpha   90.00
_cell.angle_beta   90.00
_cell.angle_gamma   90.00
#
_symmetry.space_group_name_H-M   'P 1'
#
loop_
_entity.id
_entity.type
_entity.pdbx_description
1 polymer ?
#
loop_
_entity_poly.entity_id
_entity_poly.type
_entity_poly.pdbx_seq_one_letter_code
_entity_poly.pdbx_strand_id
1 'polypeptide(L)'
;MEFIKKIPMKLVLLVMAGLIVVGITWIYIPSVSSDTKDVIIEDTLVKYPGRTFSYKDKFRDTQAKQEQAVKAIGLRTPPQNREQATKMRSQLSLIKTNENYVVDSLTHSIPYLIPKAAMELESIGKEFADILQRNNLPHYRFYVTSVLRTKDDVKQLQKSGNINATTHSCHCYGTTFDLAYYRFDKVARTREYMHQDNLKLVLGQVLLNHQRAGKIYVKYEHKQACFHITVR
;
A
#
# COMPACT_ATOMS: atom_id res chain seq x y z
N MET A 1 70.31 -35.99 -0.25
CA MET A 1 69.76 -37.16 0.44
C MET A 1 68.48 -36.72 1.13
N GLU A 2 67.38 -37.04 0.46
CA GLU A 2 66.03 -36.54 0.82
C GLU A 2 65.41 -37.35 1.95
N PHE A 3 64.92 -36.63 2.96
CA PHE A 3 64.06 -37.23 4.01
C PHE A 3 62.59 -37.13 3.60
N ILE A 4 62.05 -38.15 2.96
CA ILE A 4 60.61 -38.31 2.76
C ILE A 4 60.01 -38.77 4.07
N LYS A 5 59.38 -37.84 4.81
CA LYS A 5 58.57 -38.21 5.98
C LYS A 5 57.31 -38.93 5.51
N LYS A 6 57.21 -40.23 5.80
CA LYS A 6 55.99 -41.02 5.57
C LYS A 6 54.83 -40.48 6.45
N ILE A 7 53.78 -39.94 5.79
CA ILE A 7 52.56 -39.54 6.45
C ILE A 7 51.86 -40.82 6.95
N PRO A 8 51.46 -40.95 8.23
CA PRO A 8 50.82 -42.16 8.76
C PRO A 8 49.45 -42.39 8.10
N MET A 9 49.21 -43.59 7.62
CA MET A 9 48.04 -44.02 6.87
C MET A 9 46.70 -43.71 7.57
N LYS A 10 46.69 -43.58 8.90
CA LYS A 10 45.52 -43.16 9.69
C LYS A 10 45.06 -41.70 9.44
N LEU A 11 46.01 -40.82 9.06
CA LEU A 11 45.68 -39.41 8.76
C LEU A 11 45.06 -39.29 7.38
N VAL A 12 45.44 -40.09 6.41
CA VAL A 12 44.88 -40.14 5.05
C VAL A 12 43.41 -40.66 5.08
N LEU A 13 43.14 -41.66 5.91
CA LEU A 13 41.77 -42.20 6.08
C LEU A 13 40.80 -41.19 6.74
N LEU A 14 41.28 -40.35 7.67
CA LEU A 14 40.47 -39.29 8.30
C LEU A 14 40.12 -38.16 7.32
N VAL A 15 41.04 -37.78 6.44
CA VAL A 15 40.79 -36.75 5.41
C VAL A 15 39.81 -37.24 4.35
N MET A 16 39.92 -38.55 3.96
CA MET A 16 38.99 -39.12 2.98
C MET A 16 37.58 -39.31 3.56
N ALA A 17 37.45 -39.66 4.84
CA ALA A 17 36.16 -39.76 5.53
C ALA A 17 35.48 -38.36 5.67
N GLY A 18 36.25 -37.30 5.93
CA GLY A 18 35.77 -35.91 5.99
C GLY A 18 35.25 -35.41 4.64
N LEU A 19 35.91 -35.75 3.53
CA LEU A 19 35.50 -35.36 2.18
C LEU A 19 34.22 -36.08 1.71
N ILE A 20 34.01 -37.33 2.16
CA ILE A 20 32.78 -38.08 1.84
C ILE A 20 31.56 -37.50 2.61
N VAL A 21 31.73 -37.05 3.84
CA VAL A 21 30.64 -36.39 4.60
C VAL A 21 30.25 -35.04 4.05
N VAL A 22 31.22 -34.25 3.57
CA VAL A 22 30.94 -32.95 2.91
C VAL A 22 30.30 -33.16 1.53
N GLY A 23 30.66 -34.21 0.80
CA GLY A 23 30.07 -34.52 -0.53
C GLY A 23 28.60 -34.99 -0.47
N ILE A 24 28.20 -35.67 0.61
CA ILE A 24 26.84 -36.20 0.74
C ILE A 24 25.82 -35.10 1.17
N THR A 25 26.27 -34.06 1.87
CA THR A 25 25.38 -32.94 2.25
C THR A 25 25.00 -32.02 1.10
N TRP A 26 25.67 -32.12 -0.04
CA TRP A 26 25.35 -31.32 -1.25
C TRP A 26 24.37 -31.99 -2.22
N ILE A 27 24.00 -33.25 -2.03
CA ILE A 27 23.13 -33.98 -2.98
C ILE A 27 21.65 -33.96 -2.59
N TYR A 28 21.31 -33.49 -1.37
CA TYR A 28 19.93 -33.42 -0.94
C TYR A 28 19.42 -31.96 -0.88
N ILE A 29 19.42 -31.25 -2.04
CA ILE A 29 18.47 -30.18 -2.25
C ILE A 29 17.26 -30.86 -2.87
N PRO A 30 16.11 -30.98 -2.15
CA PRO A 30 14.93 -31.48 -2.78
C PRO A 30 14.62 -30.53 -3.93
N SER A 31 14.56 -31.05 -5.16
CA SER A 31 14.00 -30.34 -6.30
C SER A 31 12.58 -29.95 -5.90
N VAL A 32 12.37 -28.64 -5.61
CA VAL A 32 11.04 -28.13 -5.37
C VAL A 32 10.27 -28.35 -6.67
N SER A 33 9.37 -29.32 -6.66
CA SER A 33 8.45 -29.61 -7.74
C SER A 33 7.74 -28.32 -8.12
N SER A 34 7.78 -27.99 -9.41
CA SER A 34 7.15 -26.80 -9.99
C SER A 34 5.61 -26.86 -10.00
N ASP A 35 5.02 -27.81 -9.30
CA ASP A 35 3.58 -28.12 -9.39
C ASP A 35 2.85 -27.87 -8.08
N THR A 36 3.04 -26.67 -7.49
CA THR A 36 2.25 -26.27 -6.33
C THR A 36 1.34 -25.13 -6.73
N LYS A 37 0.05 -25.41 -6.69
CA LYS A 37 -1.05 -24.45 -6.79
C LYS A 37 -0.83 -23.29 -5.83
N ASP A 38 -1.20 -22.06 -6.24
CA ASP A 38 -1.20 -20.92 -5.33
C ASP A 38 -2.02 -21.26 -4.09
N VAL A 39 -1.42 -21.10 -2.92
CA VAL A 39 -2.10 -21.32 -1.66
C VAL A 39 -2.88 -20.06 -1.32
N ILE A 40 -4.19 -20.17 -1.32
CA ILE A 40 -5.07 -19.09 -0.85
C ILE A 40 -5.03 -19.11 0.68
N ILE A 41 -4.55 -18.03 1.27
CA ILE A 41 -4.66 -17.84 2.71
C ILE A 41 -6.04 -17.24 3.00
N GLU A 42 -6.99 -18.10 3.30
CA GLU A 42 -8.28 -17.71 3.87
C GLU A 42 -8.10 -17.40 5.34
N ASP A 43 -7.38 -16.34 5.72
CA ASP A 43 -7.22 -16.09 7.12
C ASP A 43 -7.87 -14.79 7.59
N THR A 44 -8.54 -14.99 8.54
CA THR A 44 -9.12 -14.35 9.73
C THR A 44 -8.19 -13.35 10.40
N LEU A 45 -7.52 -12.50 9.63
CA LEU A 45 -6.64 -11.47 10.14
C LEU A 45 -7.34 -10.48 11.05
N VAL A 46 -8.63 -10.33 10.89
CA VAL A 46 -9.43 -9.48 11.73
C VAL A 46 -10.73 -10.21 12.02
N LYS A 47 -10.70 -11.10 13.02
CA LYS A 47 -11.92 -11.60 13.63
C LYS A 47 -12.59 -10.44 14.36
N TYR A 48 -13.57 -9.83 13.71
CA TYR A 48 -14.57 -9.08 14.45
C TYR A 48 -15.49 -10.10 15.10
N PRO A 49 -15.46 -10.27 16.43
CA PRO A 49 -16.32 -11.24 17.09
C PRO A 49 -17.79 -10.87 16.79
N GLY A 50 -18.44 -11.67 15.96
CA GLY A 50 -19.88 -11.63 15.77
C GLY A 50 -20.48 -10.50 14.94
N ARG A 51 -19.68 -9.63 14.27
CA ARG A 51 -20.22 -8.55 13.39
C ARG A 51 -19.43 -8.43 12.10
N THR A 52 -20.14 -8.42 10.97
CA THR A 52 -19.57 -8.06 9.66
C THR A 52 -19.07 -6.61 9.70
N PHE A 53 -17.84 -6.35 9.17
CA PHE A 53 -17.33 -5.00 9.06
C PHE A 53 -18.15 -4.19 8.04
N SER A 54 -18.97 -3.28 8.53
CA SER A 54 -19.77 -2.41 7.66
C SER A 54 -18.97 -1.16 7.29
N TYR A 55 -18.45 -1.11 6.07
CA TYR A 55 -17.75 0.06 5.54
C TYR A 55 -18.65 1.29 5.47
N LYS A 56 -19.94 1.11 5.10
CA LYS A 56 -20.92 2.20 5.03
C LYS A 56 -21.15 2.87 6.38
N ASP A 57 -21.19 2.08 7.46
CA ASP A 57 -21.44 2.63 8.79
C ASP A 57 -20.20 3.26 9.41
N LYS A 58 -19.02 2.73 9.10
CA LYS A 58 -17.75 3.23 9.64
C LYS A 58 -17.23 4.45 8.87
N PHE A 59 -17.35 4.45 7.54
CA PHE A 59 -16.76 5.44 6.65
C PHE A 59 -17.83 6.29 5.96
N ARG A 60 -18.53 7.09 6.75
CA ARG A 60 -19.60 7.98 6.31
C ARG A 60 -19.36 9.46 6.64
N ASP A 61 -18.08 9.86 6.73
CA ASP A 61 -17.77 11.25 7.01
C ASP A 61 -18.35 12.16 5.93
N THR A 62 -19.07 13.16 6.39
CA THR A 62 -19.82 14.04 5.50
C THR A 62 -18.91 14.96 4.69
N GLN A 63 -19.38 15.39 3.54
CA GLN A 63 -18.69 16.38 2.70
C GLN A 63 -18.35 17.65 3.48
N ALA A 64 -19.29 18.13 4.31
CA ALA A 64 -19.10 19.35 5.12
C ALA A 64 -17.92 19.25 6.09
N LYS A 65 -17.73 18.10 6.76
CA LYS A 65 -16.57 17.86 7.64
C LYS A 65 -15.26 17.88 6.85
N GLN A 66 -15.26 17.26 5.67
CA GLN A 66 -14.09 17.23 4.82
C GLN A 66 -13.75 18.63 4.27
N GLU A 67 -14.74 19.40 3.84
CA GLU A 67 -14.55 20.79 3.41
C GLU A 67 -14.01 21.69 4.54
N GLN A 68 -14.45 21.48 5.75
CA GLN A 68 -13.89 22.17 6.92
C GLN A 68 -12.41 21.84 7.12
N ALA A 69 -12.02 20.57 7.02
CA ALA A 69 -10.64 20.14 7.16
C ALA A 69 -9.74 20.71 6.05
N VAL A 70 -10.18 20.68 4.79
CA VAL A 70 -9.38 21.20 3.69
C VAL A 70 -9.18 22.72 3.78
N LYS A 71 -10.16 23.46 4.32
CA LYS A 71 -10.02 24.91 4.57
C LYS A 71 -9.05 25.20 5.72
N ALA A 72 -8.95 24.30 6.69
CA ALA A 72 -8.08 24.47 7.86
C ALA A 72 -6.60 24.28 7.54
N ILE A 73 -6.27 23.24 6.76
CA ILE A 73 -4.87 22.82 6.57
C ILE A 73 -4.42 22.74 5.10
N GLY A 74 -5.34 22.78 4.16
CA GLY A 74 -5.04 22.65 2.73
C GLY A 74 -4.47 23.91 2.09
N LEU A 75 -4.22 23.84 0.80
CA LEU A 75 -3.80 24.99 0.01
C LEU A 75 -4.85 26.11 0.12
N ARG A 76 -4.39 27.31 0.44
CA ARG A 76 -5.29 28.47 0.55
C ARG A 76 -6.00 28.78 -0.78
N THR A 77 -5.27 28.62 -1.88
CA THR A 77 -5.80 28.81 -3.23
C THR A 77 -5.54 27.53 -4.05
N PRO A 78 -6.60 26.77 -4.40
CA PRO A 78 -6.47 25.64 -5.29
C PRO A 78 -5.88 26.04 -6.65
N PRO A 79 -4.95 25.26 -7.22
CA PRO A 79 -4.36 25.56 -8.52
C PRO A 79 -5.42 25.50 -9.63
N GLN A 80 -5.38 26.47 -10.54
CA GLN A 80 -6.28 26.52 -11.69
C GLN A 80 -5.97 25.40 -12.68
N ASN A 81 -4.69 25.19 -12.98
CA ASN A 81 -4.18 24.21 -13.94
C ASN A 81 -2.88 23.58 -13.44
N ARG A 82 -2.36 22.61 -14.19
CA ARG A 82 -1.15 21.85 -13.82
C ARG A 82 0.13 22.69 -13.80
N GLU A 83 0.20 23.74 -14.65
CA GLU A 83 1.32 24.69 -14.65
C GLU A 83 1.37 25.47 -13.33
N GLN A 84 0.22 26.00 -12.90
CA GLN A 84 0.13 26.69 -11.61
C GLN A 84 0.47 25.75 -10.45
N ALA A 85 0.00 24.52 -10.44
CA ALA A 85 0.37 23.54 -9.44
C ALA A 85 1.90 23.28 -9.41
N THR A 86 2.55 23.29 -10.58
CA THR A 86 4.01 23.17 -10.67
C THR A 86 4.73 24.35 -9.99
N LYS A 87 4.20 25.57 -10.11
CA LYS A 87 4.74 26.75 -9.41
C LYS A 87 4.54 26.71 -7.90
N MET A 88 3.60 25.87 -7.40
CA MET A 88 3.31 25.69 -5.97
C MET A 88 4.11 24.55 -5.31
N ARG A 89 5.12 23.99 -5.97
CA ARG A 89 5.91 22.83 -5.46
C ARG A 89 6.52 23.03 -4.09
N SER A 90 6.82 24.26 -3.68
CA SER A 90 7.33 24.55 -2.33
C SER A 90 6.31 24.25 -1.21
N GLN A 91 5.03 24.17 -1.54
CA GLN A 91 3.93 23.84 -0.61
C GLN A 91 3.47 22.39 -0.74
N LEU A 92 4.03 21.62 -1.67
CA LEU A 92 3.58 20.30 -2.06
C LEU A 92 4.72 19.27 -1.99
N SER A 93 4.37 18.06 -1.55
CA SER A 93 5.24 16.88 -1.61
C SER A 93 4.85 16.03 -2.81
N LEU A 94 5.83 15.65 -3.61
CA LEU A 94 5.65 14.68 -4.68
C LEU A 94 5.52 13.29 -4.06
N ILE A 95 4.43 12.58 -4.37
CA ILE A 95 4.28 11.17 -4.03
C ILE A 95 4.68 10.29 -5.22
N LYS A 96 5.30 9.15 -4.91
CA LYS A 96 5.76 8.16 -5.91
C LYS A 96 5.43 6.76 -5.39
N THR A 97 5.28 5.82 -6.31
CA THR A 97 5.26 4.40 -5.96
C THR A 97 6.46 4.05 -5.11
N ASN A 98 6.25 3.36 -4.01
CA ASN A 98 7.27 2.94 -3.07
C ASN A 98 6.99 1.51 -2.56
N GLU A 99 7.61 1.10 -1.46
CA GLU A 99 7.43 -0.22 -0.85
C GLU A 99 6.04 -0.44 -0.24
N ASN A 100 5.31 0.63 0.10
CA ASN A 100 4.05 0.57 0.85
C ASN A 100 2.81 0.74 -0.04
N TYR A 101 2.91 1.49 -1.14
CA TYR A 101 1.80 1.73 -2.05
C TYR A 101 2.25 1.98 -3.50
N VAL A 102 1.32 1.82 -4.42
CA VAL A 102 1.49 2.11 -5.84
C VAL A 102 0.72 3.37 -6.18
N VAL A 103 1.37 4.36 -6.78
CA VAL A 103 0.66 5.50 -7.39
C VAL A 103 0.24 5.08 -8.79
N ASP A 104 -1.08 5.06 -9.01
CA ASP A 104 -1.68 4.63 -10.27
C ASP A 104 -1.48 5.65 -11.40
N SER A 105 -1.88 5.28 -12.62
CA SER A 105 -1.95 6.23 -13.72
C SER A 105 -2.98 7.32 -13.41
N LEU A 106 -2.50 8.54 -13.16
CA LEU A 106 -3.32 9.68 -12.73
C LEU A 106 -3.79 10.50 -13.94
N THR A 107 -4.99 10.23 -14.45
CA THR A 107 -5.55 10.94 -15.61
C THR A 107 -6.10 12.32 -15.25
N HIS A 108 -6.84 12.41 -14.14
CA HIS A 108 -7.52 13.62 -13.67
C HIS A 108 -7.00 14.13 -12.32
N SER A 109 -5.75 13.84 -12.01
CA SER A 109 -5.03 14.36 -10.84
C SER A 109 -3.53 14.33 -11.10
N ILE A 110 -2.76 14.98 -10.24
CA ILE A 110 -1.29 15.03 -10.33
C ILE A 110 -0.69 14.55 -9.01
N PRO A 111 0.48 13.88 -9.01
CA PRO A 111 1.02 13.14 -7.87
C PRO A 111 1.58 14.05 -6.77
N TYR A 112 0.79 14.96 -6.28
CA TYR A 112 1.17 15.89 -5.23
C TYR A 112 0.14 15.92 -4.11
N LEU A 113 0.64 16.08 -2.89
CA LEU A 113 -0.14 16.35 -1.67
C LEU A 113 0.57 17.43 -0.87
N ILE A 114 -0.12 18.11 0.04
CA ILE A 114 0.58 18.92 1.05
C ILE A 114 1.43 17.99 1.94
N PRO A 115 2.54 18.47 2.54
CA PRO A 115 3.44 17.62 3.33
C PRO A 115 2.72 16.76 4.39
N LYS A 116 1.79 17.36 5.14
CA LYS A 116 1.02 16.63 6.17
C LYS A 116 0.22 15.45 5.57
N ALA A 117 -0.40 15.66 4.40
CA ALA A 117 -1.19 14.59 3.76
C ALA A 117 -0.30 13.51 3.15
N ALA A 118 0.85 13.87 2.61
CA ALA A 118 1.84 12.91 2.12
C ALA A 118 2.39 12.03 3.27
N MET A 119 2.69 12.62 4.42
CA MET A 119 3.14 11.89 5.62
C MET A 119 2.04 10.95 6.15
N GLU A 120 0.79 11.36 6.11
CA GLU A 120 -0.32 10.51 6.56
C GLU A 120 -0.58 9.35 5.60
N LEU A 121 -0.49 9.56 4.29
CA LEU A 121 -0.52 8.48 3.30
C LEU A 121 0.59 7.45 3.54
N GLU A 122 1.81 7.92 3.81
CA GLU A 122 2.95 7.06 4.13
C GLU A 122 2.71 6.26 5.41
N SER A 123 2.17 6.90 6.45
CA SER A 123 1.83 6.25 7.72
C SER A 123 0.77 5.15 7.53
N ILE A 124 -0.26 5.39 6.72
CA ILE A 124 -1.28 4.40 6.35
C ILE A 124 -0.64 3.22 5.63
N GLY A 125 0.24 3.50 4.64
CA GLY A 125 0.92 2.46 3.88
C GLY A 125 1.81 1.57 4.75
N LYS A 126 2.58 2.19 5.64
CA LYS A 126 3.42 1.48 6.59
C LYS A 126 2.62 0.62 7.56
N GLU A 127 1.54 1.15 8.16
CA GLU A 127 0.68 0.37 9.07
C GLU A 127 0.05 -0.83 8.35
N PHE A 128 -0.38 -0.66 7.08
CA PHE A 128 -0.90 -1.75 6.27
C PHE A 128 0.15 -2.85 6.07
N ALA A 129 1.37 -2.50 5.67
CA ALA A 129 2.47 -3.45 5.48
C ALA A 129 2.87 -4.13 6.81
N ASP A 130 2.94 -3.37 7.90
CA ASP A 130 3.28 -3.87 9.25
C ASP A 130 2.24 -4.89 9.76
N ILE A 131 0.95 -4.70 9.47
CA ILE A 131 -0.09 -5.67 9.83
C ILE A 131 0.09 -6.97 9.05
N LEU A 132 0.33 -6.89 7.74
CA LEU A 132 0.58 -8.08 6.93
C LEU A 132 1.82 -8.83 7.45
N GLN A 133 2.91 -8.15 7.69
CA GLN A 133 4.16 -8.74 8.17
C GLN A 133 3.99 -9.41 9.53
N ARG A 134 3.36 -8.76 10.50
CA ARG A 134 3.14 -9.31 11.86
C ARG A 134 2.26 -10.56 11.88
N ASN A 135 1.45 -10.74 10.85
CA ASN A 135 0.60 -11.92 10.69
C ASN A 135 1.19 -12.96 9.72
N ASN A 136 2.48 -12.82 9.36
CA ASN A 136 3.19 -13.69 8.42
C ASN A 136 2.50 -13.82 7.06
N LEU A 137 1.88 -12.75 6.58
CA LEU A 137 1.18 -12.71 5.32
C LEU A 137 2.05 -12.14 4.20
N PRO A 138 1.79 -12.52 2.94
CA PRO A 138 2.51 -11.96 1.83
C PRO A 138 2.39 -10.43 1.78
N HIS A 139 3.48 -9.76 1.37
CA HIS A 139 3.51 -8.33 1.23
C HIS A 139 2.68 -7.87 0.03
N TYR A 140 1.72 -6.98 0.28
CA TYR A 140 0.90 -6.30 -0.72
C TYR A 140 0.98 -4.80 -0.56
N ARG A 141 0.71 -4.07 -1.67
CA ARG A 141 0.57 -2.62 -1.72
C ARG A 141 -0.84 -2.28 -2.22
N PHE A 142 -1.45 -1.26 -1.67
CA PHE A 142 -2.69 -0.71 -2.22
C PHE A 142 -2.38 0.33 -3.30
N TYR A 143 -3.37 0.68 -4.13
CA TYR A 143 -3.25 1.69 -5.17
C TYR A 143 -3.82 3.03 -4.71
N VAL A 144 -3.04 4.09 -4.92
CA VAL A 144 -3.48 5.50 -4.82
C VAL A 144 -3.98 5.92 -6.19
N THR A 145 -5.28 6.14 -6.31
CA THR A 145 -5.96 6.34 -7.61
C THR A 145 -6.31 7.78 -7.92
N SER A 146 -6.28 8.66 -6.92
CA SER A 146 -6.47 10.09 -7.11
C SER A 146 -5.80 10.87 -5.98
N VAL A 147 -5.30 12.05 -6.30
CA VAL A 147 -4.60 12.97 -5.38
C VAL A 147 -4.94 14.42 -5.71
N LEU A 148 -3.98 15.35 -5.75
CA LEU A 148 -4.24 16.75 -6.09
C LEU A 148 -4.92 16.88 -7.46
N ARG A 149 -6.06 17.53 -7.50
CA ARG A 149 -6.74 17.95 -8.74
C ARG A 149 -6.63 19.45 -8.91
N THR A 150 -6.40 19.88 -10.12
CA THR A 150 -6.58 21.30 -10.48
C THR A 150 -8.05 21.59 -10.77
N LYS A 151 -8.43 22.86 -10.80
CA LYS A 151 -9.80 23.24 -11.19
C LYS A 151 -10.14 22.78 -12.61
N ASP A 152 -9.16 22.76 -13.50
CA ASP A 152 -9.35 22.29 -14.87
C ASP A 152 -9.47 20.76 -14.94
N ASP A 153 -8.74 19.98 -14.11
CA ASP A 153 -8.95 18.53 -13.98
C ASP A 153 -10.38 18.22 -13.50
N VAL A 154 -10.90 18.98 -12.53
CA VAL A 154 -12.29 18.83 -12.06
C VAL A 154 -13.29 19.13 -13.16
N LYS A 155 -13.10 20.21 -13.94
CA LYS A 155 -13.97 20.53 -15.09
C LYS A 155 -13.95 19.43 -16.15
N GLN A 156 -12.78 18.87 -16.45
CA GLN A 156 -12.67 17.73 -17.39
C GLN A 156 -13.41 16.51 -16.86
N LEU A 157 -13.27 16.20 -15.57
CA LEU A 157 -13.94 15.09 -14.93
C LEU A 157 -15.48 15.26 -14.93
N GLN A 158 -15.99 16.48 -14.75
CA GLN A 158 -17.42 16.80 -14.90
C GLN A 158 -17.91 16.57 -16.32
N LYS A 159 -17.13 17.01 -17.32
CA LYS A 159 -17.48 16.82 -18.75
C LYS A 159 -17.51 15.33 -19.14
N SER A 160 -16.73 14.47 -18.50
CA SER A 160 -16.75 13.02 -18.72
C SER A 160 -17.93 12.30 -18.04
N GLY A 161 -18.86 13.04 -17.44
CA GLY A 161 -20.07 12.48 -16.83
C GLY A 161 -19.89 11.96 -15.40
N ASN A 162 -18.77 12.27 -14.73
CA ASN A 162 -18.59 11.90 -13.34
C ASN A 162 -19.44 12.77 -12.41
N ILE A 163 -20.56 12.21 -11.94
CA ILE A 163 -21.54 12.89 -11.08
C ILE A 163 -20.99 13.30 -9.70
N ASN A 164 -19.86 12.73 -9.27
CA ASN A 164 -19.23 13.07 -7.99
C ASN A 164 -18.21 14.21 -8.13
N ALA A 165 -17.91 14.66 -9.35
CA ALA A 165 -17.02 15.78 -9.58
C ALA A 165 -17.75 17.09 -9.28
N THR A 166 -17.63 17.62 -8.07
CA THR A 166 -18.16 18.91 -7.67
C THR A 166 -17.13 20.02 -7.87
N THR A 167 -17.58 21.26 -8.12
CA THR A 167 -16.71 22.44 -8.21
C THR A 167 -15.91 22.70 -6.94
N HIS A 168 -16.36 22.15 -5.80
CA HIS A 168 -15.72 22.25 -4.48
C HIS A 168 -15.01 20.95 -4.08
N SER A 169 -14.35 20.30 -5.02
CA SER A 169 -13.64 19.05 -4.76
C SER A 169 -12.55 19.23 -3.70
N CYS A 170 -12.58 18.42 -2.63
CA CYS A 170 -11.56 18.40 -1.59
C CYS A 170 -10.16 18.08 -2.13
N HIS A 171 -10.06 17.34 -3.23
CA HIS A 171 -8.78 17.07 -3.90
C HIS A 171 -8.04 18.32 -4.37
N CYS A 172 -8.75 19.42 -4.62
CA CYS A 172 -8.12 20.66 -5.08
C CYS A 172 -7.23 21.34 -4.02
N TYR A 173 -7.33 20.92 -2.78
CA TYR A 173 -6.61 21.52 -1.66
C TYR A 173 -5.36 20.71 -1.25
N GLY A 174 -5.07 19.59 -1.92
CA GLY A 174 -3.89 18.76 -1.66
C GLY A 174 -3.91 17.97 -0.35
N THR A 175 -5.06 17.90 0.32
CA THR A 175 -5.25 17.15 1.58
C THR A 175 -5.92 15.80 1.37
N THR A 176 -6.36 15.52 0.16
CA THR A 176 -7.29 14.42 -0.13
C THR A 176 -6.72 13.48 -1.16
N PHE A 177 -6.90 12.17 -0.91
CA PHE A 177 -6.49 11.11 -1.82
C PHE A 177 -7.49 9.95 -1.79
N ASP A 178 -7.54 9.19 -2.88
CA ASP A 178 -8.40 8.02 -3.03
C ASP A 178 -7.55 6.75 -3.05
N LEU A 179 -7.95 5.73 -2.28
CA LEU A 179 -7.33 4.41 -2.25
C LEU A 179 -8.29 3.38 -2.83
N ALA A 180 -7.87 2.65 -3.86
CA ALA A 180 -8.63 1.53 -4.40
C ALA A 180 -8.75 0.42 -3.35
N TYR A 181 -9.93 -0.20 -3.24
CA TYR A 181 -10.16 -1.33 -2.33
C TYR A 181 -10.50 -2.64 -3.04
N TYR A 182 -10.44 -2.67 -4.34
CA TYR A 182 -10.79 -3.84 -5.18
C TYR A 182 -9.58 -4.48 -5.85
N ARG A 183 -8.39 -3.89 -5.72
CA ARG A 183 -7.15 -4.41 -6.27
C ARG A 183 -5.95 -4.02 -5.41
N PHE A 184 -5.01 -4.92 -5.34
CA PHE A 184 -3.77 -4.77 -4.60
C PHE A 184 -2.62 -5.33 -5.42
N ASP A 185 -1.43 -4.77 -5.25
CA ASP A 185 -0.22 -5.22 -5.91
C ASP A 185 0.55 -6.15 -4.98
N LYS A 186 0.77 -7.40 -5.40
CA LYS A 186 1.52 -8.40 -4.64
C LYS A 186 3.02 -8.22 -4.91
N VAL A 187 3.76 -7.83 -3.90
CA VAL A 187 5.23 -7.63 -3.97
C VAL A 187 5.97 -8.94 -3.73
N ALA A 188 5.49 -9.74 -2.79
CA ALA A 188 6.13 -11.00 -2.41
C ALA A 188 6.06 -12.03 -3.55
N ARG A 189 7.21 -12.63 -3.89
CA ARG A 189 7.30 -13.73 -4.87
C ARG A 189 6.98 -15.11 -4.24
N THR A 190 6.05 -15.14 -3.30
CA THR A 190 5.57 -16.38 -2.67
C THR A 190 4.37 -16.91 -3.44
N ARG A 191 4.06 -18.21 -3.26
CA ARG A 191 2.86 -18.84 -3.86
C ARG A 191 1.58 -18.54 -3.06
N GLU A 192 1.75 -18.17 -1.82
CA GLU A 192 0.65 -17.75 -0.95
C GLU A 192 0.04 -16.47 -1.47
N TYR A 193 -1.27 -16.39 -1.48
CA TYR A 193 -1.93 -15.16 -1.83
C TYR A 193 -3.19 -14.92 -0.99
N MET A 194 -3.54 -13.66 -0.79
CA MET A 194 -4.72 -13.26 -0.04
C MET A 194 -5.84 -12.82 -0.99
N HIS A 195 -7.07 -13.21 -0.65
CA HIS A 195 -8.24 -12.69 -1.35
C HIS A 195 -8.37 -11.18 -1.17
N GLN A 196 -8.83 -10.48 -2.20
CA GLN A 196 -8.95 -9.01 -2.20
C GLN A 196 -9.84 -8.48 -1.06
N ASP A 197 -10.89 -9.23 -0.67
CA ASP A 197 -11.78 -8.84 0.43
C ASP A 197 -11.05 -8.84 1.78
N ASN A 198 -10.12 -9.76 2.00
CA ASN A 198 -9.30 -9.79 3.21
C ASN A 198 -8.30 -8.61 3.23
N LEU A 199 -7.68 -8.30 2.10
CA LEU A 199 -6.81 -7.12 1.98
C LEU A 199 -7.59 -5.81 2.18
N LYS A 200 -8.81 -5.72 1.62
CA LYS A 200 -9.73 -4.62 1.86
C LYS A 200 -10.08 -4.48 3.34
N LEU A 201 -10.28 -5.60 4.03
CA LEU A 201 -10.59 -5.60 5.47
C LEU A 201 -9.41 -5.06 6.28
N VAL A 202 -8.18 -5.50 5.98
CA VAL A 202 -6.95 -4.98 6.61
C VAL A 202 -6.82 -3.49 6.36
N LEU A 203 -6.95 -3.03 5.11
CA LEU A 203 -6.89 -1.60 4.79
C LEU A 203 -7.99 -0.81 5.52
N GLY A 204 -9.22 -1.35 5.54
CA GLY A 204 -10.33 -0.75 6.29
C GLY A 204 -10.05 -0.63 7.79
N GLN A 205 -9.38 -1.61 8.40
CA GLN A 205 -8.97 -1.54 9.81
C GLN A 205 -7.94 -0.43 10.04
N VAL A 206 -6.92 -0.33 9.19
CA VAL A 206 -5.93 0.75 9.24
C VAL A 206 -6.61 2.12 9.16
N LEU A 207 -7.48 2.31 8.17
CA LEU A 207 -8.21 3.57 8.01
C LEU A 207 -9.09 3.90 9.22
N LEU A 208 -9.71 2.89 9.83
CA LEU A 208 -10.50 3.08 11.05
C LEU A 208 -9.64 3.51 12.25
N ASN A 209 -8.41 2.98 12.37
CA ASN A 209 -7.46 3.40 13.41
C ASN A 209 -7.09 4.88 13.24
N HIS A 210 -6.71 5.29 12.02
CA HIS A 210 -6.37 6.68 11.71
C HIS A 210 -7.55 7.64 11.87
N GLN A 211 -8.77 7.20 11.50
CA GLN A 211 -10.00 7.97 11.70
C GLN A 211 -10.29 8.18 13.20
N ARG A 212 -10.19 7.11 14.01
CA ARG A 212 -10.37 7.17 15.48
C ARG A 212 -9.31 8.02 16.16
N ALA A 213 -8.08 7.99 15.66
CA ALA A 213 -7.00 8.87 16.12
C ALA A 213 -7.19 10.34 15.72
N GLY A 214 -8.27 10.68 15.03
CA GLY A 214 -8.58 12.05 14.61
C GLY A 214 -7.69 12.58 13.49
N LYS A 215 -6.96 11.74 12.75
CA LYS A 215 -6.01 12.16 11.72
C LYS A 215 -6.67 12.35 10.36
N ILE A 216 -7.72 11.57 10.06
CA ILE A 216 -8.39 11.56 8.76
C ILE A 216 -9.91 11.53 8.91
N TYR A 217 -10.58 12.01 7.87
CA TYR A 217 -11.96 11.65 7.55
C TYR A 217 -11.96 10.62 6.41
N VAL A 218 -12.89 9.67 6.46
CA VAL A 218 -13.01 8.61 5.45
C VAL A 218 -14.44 8.49 4.96
N LYS A 219 -14.59 8.40 3.64
CA LYS A 219 -15.86 8.10 2.99
C LYS A 219 -15.71 6.87 2.10
N TYR A 220 -16.60 5.89 2.28
CA TYR A 220 -16.67 4.72 1.43
C TYR A 220 -17.43 5.03 0.15
N GLU A 221 -16.75 5.09 -0.98
CA GLU A 221 -17.34 5.40 -2.28
C GLU A 221 -17.55 4.13 -3.11
N HIS A 222 -18.71 3.50 -2.93
CA HIS A 222 -19.03 2.22 -3.57
C HIS A 222 -18.99 2.29 -5.10
N LYS A 223 -19.53 3.36 -5.70
CA LYS A 223 -19.59 3.52 -7.17
C LYS A 223 -18.19 3.72 -7.80
N GLN A 224 -17.26 4.32 -7.08
CA GLN A 224 -15.89 4.56 -7.53
C GLN A 224 -14.93 3.48 -7.05
N ALA A 225 -15.40 2.54 -6.24
CA ALA A 225 -14.63 1.44 -5.66
C ALA A 225 -13.36 1.91 -4.93
N CYS A 226 -13.47 3.03 -4.18
CA CYS A 226 -12.37 3.60 -3.41
C CYS A 226 -12.78 4.02 -2.00
N PHE A 227 -11.79 4.15 -1.13
CA PHE A 227 -11.88 4.95 0.09
C PHE A 227 -11.42 6.37 -0.23
N HIS A 228 -12.29 7.34 -0.06
CA HIS A 228 -11.99 8.76 -0.19
C HIS A 228 -11.56 9.32 1.16
N ILE A 229 -10.33 9.80 1.24
CA ILE A 229 -9.66 10.14 2.50
C ILE A 229 -9.26 11.61 2.48
N THR A 230 -9.65 12.35 3.51
CA THR A 230 -9.23 13.74 3.73
C THR A 230 -8.50 13.85 5.04
N VAL A 231 -7.26 14.32 5.02
CA VAL A 231 -6.42 14.57 6.20
C VAL A 231 -6.89 15.83 6.93
N ARG A 232 -6.79 15.80 8.27
CA ARG A 232 -7.32 16.86 9.15
C ARG A 232 -6.30 17.34 10.19
#